data_4f04f1cab1be3a4525c865b8bc43fbe2
#
_entry.id   4f04f1cab1be3a4525c865b8bc43fbe2
#
_cell.length_a   1.000
_cell.length_b   1.000
_cell.length_c   1.000
_cell.angle_alpha   90.00
_cell.angle_beta   90.00
_cell.angle_gamma   90.00
#
_symmetry.space_group_name_H-M   'P 1'
#
loop_
_entity.id
_entity.type
_entity.pdbx_description
1 polymer ?
#
loop_
_entity_poly.entity_id
_entity_poly.type
_entity_poly.pdbx_seq_one_letter_code
_entity_poly.pdbx_strand_id
1 'polypeptide(L)'
;MTDMKTTFLGLLLLTATAISAQEQARTFQLADAPRYSEETGYGYDHAPTPEKAPFFFSVRVPDGNYKVTVRLGSKKQAGVTTVRGESRRLFVDNLPTRKGQFTEETFIINKRNPRISDKESVRIKPREKTKLNWDDKLTLEFNGDAPVCQSISIEPADPSVITVFLCGNSTVVDQDNEPWASWGQMIPHFFGTDVCIANYAESGESANTFIGAKRLAKALSQIKKGDYLFMEFGHNDQKQKGPGKGAY
;
A
#
# COMPACT_ATOMS: atom_id res chain seq x y z
N MET A 1 67.02 34.88 -13.92
CA MET A 1 66.37 33.78 -14.66
C MET A 1 65.90 32.80 -13.66
N THR A 2 64.64 32.87 -13.29
CA THR A 2 63.94 31.96 -12.30
C THR A 2 62.68 31.45 -12.93
N ASP A 3 62.72 30.16 -13.21
CA ASP A 3 61.63 29.41 -13.83
C ASP A 3 60.45 29.20 -12.82
N MET A 4 59.29 29.67 -13.19
CA MET A 4 58.07 29.54 -12.43
C MET A 4 57.26 28.40 -13.04
N LYS A 5 57.32 27.20 -12.46
CA LYS A 5 56.50 26.05 -12.84
C LYS A 5 55.09 26.22 -12.29
N THR A 6 54.13 26.47 -13.16
CA THR A 6 52.70 26.52 -12.83
C THR A 6 52.17 25.11 -12.82
N THR A 7 51.82 24.62 -11.63
CA THR A 7 51.14 23.31 -11.45
C THR A 7 49.65 23.52 -11.59
N PHE A 8 49.05 23.00 -12.66
CA PHE A 8 47.61 22.93 -12.86
C PHE A 8 47.05 21.76 -12.06
N LEU A 9 46.30 22.03 -10.99
CA LEU A 9 45.57 21.04 -10.22
C LEU A 9 44.19 20.87 -10.85
N GLY A 10 44.01 19.83 -11.65
CA GLY A 10 42.74 19.47 -12.24
C GLY A 10 41.79 18.90 -11.20
N LEU A 11 40.76 19.67 -10.85
CA LEU A 11 39.68 19.25 -9.98
C LEU A 11 38.72 18.36 -10.80
N LEU A 12 38.82 17.04 -10.63
CA LEU A 12 37.87 16.07 -11.20
C LEU A 12 36.57 16.10 -10.37
N LEU A 13 35.55 16.81 -10.86
CA LEU A 13 34.18 16.69 -10.30
C LEU A 13 33.62 15.33 -10.72
N LEU A 14 33.62 14.37 -9.82
CA LEU A 14 32.80 13.18 -9.94
C LEU A 14 31.33 13.56 -9.64
N THR A 15 30.55 13.82 -10.68
CA THR A 15 29.08 13.85 -10.56
C THR A 15 28.60 12.42 -10.40
N ALA A 16 28.30 12.03 -9.16
CA ALA A 16 27.56 10.82 -8.87
C ALA A 16 26.11 11.02 -9.38
N THR A 17 25.82 10.58 -10.60
CA THR A 17 24.47 10.39 -11.06
C THR A 17 23.89 9.22 -10.27
N ALA A 18 23.05 9.52 -9.26
CA ALA A 18 22.19 8.52 -8.67
C ALA A 18 21.22 8.06 -9.79
N ILE A 19 21.55 6.95 -10.43
CA ILE A 19 20.63 6.23 -11.28
C ILE A 19 19.60 5.65 -10.31
N SER A 20 18.47 6.35 -10.14
CA SER A 20 17.28 5.75 -9.58
C SER A 20 16.94 4.56 -10.50
N ALA A 21 17.18 3.35 -10.03
CA ALA A 21 16.68 2.16 -10.69
C ALA A 21 15.16 2.28 -10.66
N GLN A 22 14.58 2.76 -11.75
CA GLN A 22 13.13 2.79 -11.93
C GLN A 22 12.70 1.33 -11.92
N GLU A 23 12.01 0.93 -10.88
CA GLU A 23 11.54 -0.43 -10.72
C GLU A 23 10.66 -0.77 -11.92
N GLN A 24 11.09 -1.76 -12.72
CA GLN A 24 10.37 -2.16 -13.92
C GLN A 24 9.07 -2.88 -13.56
N ALA A 25 8.09 -2.79 -14.43
CA ALA A 25 6.87 -3.58 -14.32
C ALA A 25 7.19 -5.07 -14.17
N ARG A 26 6.60 -5.71 -13.16
CA ARG A 26 6.75 -7.15 -12.87
C ARG A 26 5.42 -7.84 -13.09
N THR A 27 5.42 -8.89 -13.90
CA THR A 27 4.21 -9.70 -14.15
C THR A 27 4.40 -11.11 -13.63
N PHE A 28 3.42 -11.57 -12.85
CA PHE A 28 3.41 -12.88 -12.20
C PHE A 28 2.26 -13.72 -12.77
N GLN A 29 2.59 -14.90 -13.31
CA GLN A 29 1.61 -15.91 -13.67
C GLN A 29 1.31 -16.76 -12.43
N LEU A 30 0.05 -16.76 -11.98
CA LEU A 30 -0.29 -17.41 -10.72
C LEU A 30 -0.18 -18.93 -10.76
N ALA A 31 -0.38 -19.54 -11.94
CA ALA A 31 -0.26 -20.97 -12.09
C ALA A 31 1.15 -21.54 -11.76
N ASP A 32 2.17 -20.71 -11.96
CA ASP A 32 3.58 -21.09 -11.78
C ASP A 32 4.22 -20.37 -10.58
N ALA A 33 3.42 -19.64 -9.81
CA ALA A 33 3.94 -18.83 -8.71
C ALA A 33 4.33 -19.71 -7.51
N PRO A 34 5.50 -19.45 -6.89
CA PRO A 34 5.93 -20.16 -5.69
C PRO A 34 5.15 -19.70 -4.44
N ARG A 35 5.42 -20.35 -3.32
CA ARG A 35 5.16 -19.75 -1.99
C ARG A 35 6.12 -18.58 -1.77
N TYR A 36 5.61 -17.53 -1.12
CA TYR A 36 6.45 -16.40 -0.75
C TYR A 36 7.60 -16.83 0.14
N SER A 37 8.79 -16.34 -0.17
CA SER A 37 9.97 -16.41 0.69
C SER A 37 10.75 -15.10 0.61
N GLU A 38 11.61 -14.86 1.61
CA GLU A 38 12.51 -13.69 1.60
C GLU A 38 13.48 -13.72 0.40
N GLU A 39 13.83 -14.92 -0.09
CA GLU A 39 14.70 -15.10 -1.24
C GLU A 39 14.00 -14.75 -2.56
N THR A 40 12.79 -15.25 -2.78
CA THR A 40 12.02 -14.97 -4.00
C THR A 40 11.48 -13.55 -4.01
N GLY A 41 11.09 -13.03 -2.83
CA GLY A 41 10.48 -11.72 -2.68
C GLY A 41 9.06 -11.62 -3.28
N TYR A 42 8.45 -12.74 -3.68
CA TYR A 42 7.06 -12.79 -4.16
C TYR A 42 6.49 -14.20 -4.05
N GLY A 43 5.18 -14.32 -4.08
CA GLY A 43 4.48 -15.60 -4.14
C GLY A 43 3.20 -15.63 -3.31
N TYR A 44 2.59 -16.82 -3.27
CA TYR A 44 1.43 -17.09 -2.40
C TYR A 44 1.81 -16.99 -0.93
N ASP A 45 1.01 -16.24 -0.14
CA ASP A 45 1.32 -15.90 1.24
C ASP A 45 0.06 -16.03 2.13
N HIS A 46 0.22 -16.02 3.45
CA HIS A 46 -0.82 -15.95 4.49
C HIS A 46 -1.91 -17.06 4.50
N ALA A 47 -2.19 -17.71 3.40
CA ALA A 47 -3.17 -18.79 3.32
C ALA A 47 -2.49 -20.17 3.33
N PRO A 48 -3.16 -21.21 3.84
CA PRO A 48 -2.57 -22.56 3.88
C PRO A 48 -2.32 -23.13 2.49
N THR A 49 -3.20 -22.87 1.54
CA THR A 49 -3.06 -23.30 0.14
C THR A 49 -3.62 -22.24 -0.81
N PRO A 50 -3.05 -22.10 -2.03
CA PRO A 50 -3.57 -21.15 -3.02
C PRO A 50 -4.91 -21.57 -3.65
N GLU A 51 -5.37 -22.81 -3.46
CA GLU A 51 -6.61 -23.33 -4.03
C GLU A 51 -7.85 -23.01 -3.18
N LYS A 52 -7.65 -22.52 -1.94
CA LYS A 52 -8.76 -22.19 -1.03
C LYS A 52 -8.92 -20.68 -0.92
N ALA A 53 -10.15 -20.22 -1.07
CA ALA A 53 -10.50 -18.81 -0.81
C ALA A 53 -10.59 -18.52 0.71
N PRO A 54 -10.16 -17.34 1.15
CA PRO A 54 -9.35 -16.38 0.37
C PRO A 54 -7.93 -16.90 0.14
N PHE A 55 -7.31 -16.51 -0.97
CA PHE A 55 -5.87 -16.68 -1.16
C PHE A 55 -5.18 -15.32 -1.26
N PHE A 56 -3.90 -15.29 -0.93
CA PHE A 56 -3.11 -14.07 -0.86
C PHE A 56 -1.88 -14.19 -1.74
N PHE A 57 -1.50 -13.07 -2.35
CA PHE A 57 -0.27 -12.95 -3.12
C PHE A 57 0.49 -11.72 -2.68
N SER A 58 1.72 -11.91 -2.25
CA SER A 58 2.59 -10.84 -1.74
C SER A 58 3.78 -10.61 -2.66
N VAL A 59 4.20 -9.34 -2.77
CA VAL A 59 5.40 -8.95 -3.50
C VAL A 59 6.16 -7.94 -2.65
N ARG A 60 7.45 -8.20 -2.40
CA ARG A 60 8.32 -7.24 -1.73
C ARG A 60 8.57 -6.05 -2.67
N VAL A 61 8.21 -4.86 -2.19
CA VAL A 61 8.42 -3.59 -2.90
C VAL A 61 8.72 -2.46 -1.91
N PRO A 62 9.44 -1.41 -2.31
CA PRO A 62 9.61 -0.19 -1.51
C PRO A 62 8.28 0.47 -1.13
N ASP A 63 8.33 1.47 -0.23
CA ASP A 63 7.17 2.34 0.04
C ASP A 63 6.83 3.15 -1.20
N GLY A 64 5.53 3.26 -1.51
CA GLY A 64 5.08 4.03 -2.66
C GLY A 64 3.68 3.67 -3.13
N ASN A 65 3.30 4.30 -4.22
CA ASN A 65 2.07 3.98 -4.95
C ASN A 65 2.41 3.06 -6.12
N TYR A 66 1.60 2.03 -6.29
CA TYR A 66 1.77 1.03 -7.34
C TYR A 66 0.51 0.90 -8.19
N LYS A 67 0.71 0.87 -9.49
CA LYS A 67 -0.33 0.48 -10.44
C LYS A 67 -0.33 -1.03 -10.52
N VAL A 68 -1.48 -1.61 -10.19
CA VAL A 68 -1.70 -3.05 -10.20
C VAL A 68 -2.74 -3.37 -11.25
N THR A 69 -2.42 -4.31 -12.13
CA THR A 69 -3.37 -4.89 -13.08
C THR A 69 -3.54 -6.37 -12.76
N VAL A 70 -4.76 -6.80 -12.50
CA VAL A 70 -5.12 -8.20 -12.29
C VAL A 70 -5.91 -8.71 -13.45
N ARG A 71 -5.53 -9.86 -13.99
CA ARG A 71 -6.30 -10.56 -15.02
C ARG A 71 -7.13 -11.66 -14.38
N LEU A 72 -8.42 -11.39 -14.20
CA LEU A 72 -9.38 -12.27 -13.54
C LEU A 72 -10.03 -13.20 -14.56
N GLY A 73 -10.24 -14.45 -14.17
CA GLY A 73 -10.84 -15.47 -15.02
C GLY A 73 -10.05 -16.78 -15.09
N SER A 74 -10.70 -17.82 -15.61
CA SER A 74 -10.12 -19.16 -15.72
C SER A 74 -10.62 -19.90 -16.97
N LYS A 75 -9.73 -20.63 -17.63
CA LYS A 75 -10.11 -21.57 -18.70
C LYS A 75 -10.90 -22.78 -18.18
N LYS A 76 -10.79 -23.08 -16.89
CA LYS A 76 -11.32 -24.31 -16.29
C LYS A 76 -12.71 -24.14 -15.68
N GLN A 77 -12.99 -22.97 -15.09
CA GLN A 77 -14.22 -22.73 -14.29
C GLN A 77 -14.68 -21.28 -14.41
N ALA A 78 -15.96 -21.04 -14.06
CA ALA A 78 -16.48 -19.73 -13.74
C ALA A 78 -16.11 -19.37 -12.29
N GLY A 79 -16.19 -18.09 -11.92
CA GLY A 79 -15.96 -17.63 -10.57
C GLY A 79 -16.49 -16.22 -10.33
N VAL A 80 -16.57 -15.82 -9.08
CA VAL A 80 -16.84 -14.46 -8.64
C VAL A 80 -15.67 -14.03 -7.78
N THR A 81 -14.97 -12.96 -8.18
CA THR A 81 -13.73 -12.54 -7.54
C THR A 81 -13.86 -11.14 -6.97
N THR A 82 -13.58 -11.00 -5.68
CA THR A 82 -13.33 -9.75 -4.99
C THR A 82 -11.82 -9.60 -4.80
N VAL A 83 -11.26 -8.44 -5.15
CA VAL A 83 -9.85 -8.14 -4.93
C VAL A 83 -9.73 -7.05 -3.87
N ARG A 84 -8.98 -7.38 -2.83
CA ARG A 84 -8.61 -6.46 -1.76
C ARG A 84 -7.10 -6.34 -1.71
N GLY A 85 -6.60 -5.26 -1.12
CA GLY A 85 -5.17 -5.08 -0.94
C GLY A 85 -4.83 -4.68 0.49
N GLU A 86 -3.64 -5.05 0.94
CA GLU A 86 -3.18 -4.80 2.30
C GLU A 86 -4.19 -5.33 3.34
N SER A 87 -4.50 -4.60 4.39
CA SER A 87 -5.56 -4.99 5.33
C SER A 87 -6.95 -4.73 4.75
N ARG A 88 -7.32 -5.49 3.73
CA ARG A 88 -8.67 -5.59 3.15
C ARG A 88 -9.21 -4.29 2.50
N ARG A 89 -8.34 -3.40 1.97
CA ARG A 89 -8.81 -2.29 1.14
C ARG A 89 -9.45 -2.82 -0.14
N LEU A 90 -10.68 -2.38 -0.43
CA LEU A 90 -11.47 -2.89 -1.56
C LEU A 90 -11.05 -2.20 -2.86
N PHE A 91 -10.75 -3.00 -3.88
CA PHE A 91 -10.45 -2.52 -5.24
C PHE A 91 -11.42 -3.08 -6.27
N VAL A 92 -11.72 -4.36 -6.24
CA VAL A 92 -12.70 -5.00 -7.13
C VAL A 92 -13.73 -5.71 -6.27
N ASP A 93 -15.02 -5.46 -6.53
CA ASP A 93 -16.11 -6.04 -5.77
C ASP A 93 -16.91 -7.03 -6.61
N ASN A 94 -16.96 -8.29 -6.16
CA ASN A 94 -17.84 -9.35 -6.65
C ASN A 94 -17.91 -9.46 -8.20
N LEU A 95 -16.77 -9.40 -8.90
CA LEU A 95 -16.69 -9.44 -10.35
C LEU A 95 -16.91 -10.88 -10.86
N PRO A 96 -18.00 -11.15 -11.61
CA PRO A 96 -18.24 -12.48 -12.15
C PRO A 96 -17.46 -12.70 -13.44
N THR A 97 -16.90 -13.89 -13.61
CA THR A 97 -16.27 -14.33 -14.86
C THR A 97 -16.82 -15.71 -15.25
N ARG A 98 -17.15 -15.88 -16.54
CA ARG A 98 -17.55 -17.18 -17.09
C ARG A 98 -16.32 -18.02 -17.41
N LYS A 99 -16.50 -19.35 -17.43
CA LYS A 99 -15.44 -20.26 -17.92
C LYS A 99 -14.92 -19.82 -19.29
N GLY A 100 -13.60 -19.67 -19.43
CA GLY A 100 -12.94 -19.23 -20.65
C GLY A 100 -12.94 -17.73 -20.90
N GLN A 101 -13.64 -16.95 -20.08
CA GLN A 101 -13.67 -15.49 -20.14
C GLN A 101 -12.63 -14.89 -19.18
N PHE A 102 -12.00 -13.79 -19.62
CA PHE A 102 -11.04 -13.03 -18.82
C PHE A 102 -11.39 -11.55 -18.85
N THR A 103 -11.18 -10.89 -17.73
CA THR A 103 -11.34 -9.43 -17.55
C THR A 103 -10.10 -8.88 -16.88
N GLU A 104 -9.63 -7.73 -17.31
CA GLU A 104 -8.54 -7.01 -16.65
C GLU A 104 -9.10 -5.86 -15.83
N GLU A 105 -8.67 -5.78 -14.58
CA GLU A 105 -8.98 -4.69 -13.66
C GLU A 105 -7.68 -4.02 -13.24
N THR A 106 -7.66 -2.69 -13.29
CA THR A 106 -6.47 -1.89 -12.94
C THR A 106 -6.81 -0.86 -11.89
N PHE A 107 -5.99 -0.76 -10.85
CA PHE A 107 -6.16 0.16 -9.74
C PHE A 107 -4.81 0.63 -9.19
N ILE A 108 -4.84 1.69 -8.37
CA ILE A 108 -3.64 2.19 -7.69
C ILE A 108 -3.73 1.85 -6.21
N ILE A 109 -2.66 1.25 -5.68
CA ILE A 109 -2.55 0.89 -4.28
C ILE A 109 -1.34 1.53 -3.63
N ASN A 110 -1.51 2.06 -2.41
CA ASN A 110 -0.41 2.55 -1.58
C ASN A 110 0.13 1.44 -0.69
N LYS A 111 1.42 1.20 -0.75
CA LYS A 111 2.18 0.34 0.15
C LYS A 111 3.09 1.19 1.03
N ARG A 112 3.16 0.88 2.32
CA ARG A 112 4.01 1.59 3.29
C ARG A 112 4.52 0.67 4.38
N ASN A 113 5.64 1.05 4.98
CA ASN A 113 6.14 0.54 6.25
C ASN A 113 6.15 1.66 7.32
N PRO A 114 6.43 1.38 8.58
CA PRO A 114 6.38 2.40 9.63
C PRO A 114 7.54 3.40 9.60
N ARG A 115 8.58 3.18 8.83
CA ARG A 115 9.78 4.02 8.80
C ARG A 115 9.47 5.40 8.20
N ILE A 116 9.88 6.45 8.88
CA ILE A 116 9.80 7.85 8.42
C ILE A 116 11.18 8.31 7.93
N SER A 117 12.22 8.02 8.72
CA SER A 117 13.62 8.30 8.43
C SER A 117 14.51 7.24 9.10
N ASP A 118 15.81 7.39 9.03
CA ASP A 118 16.74 6.48 9.72
C ASP A 118 16.60 6.51 11.25
N LYS A 119 16.02 7.58 11.80
CA LYS A 119 15.88 7.79 13.25
C LYS A 119 14.44 7.78 13.73
N GLU A 120 13.48 7.77 12.83
CA GLU A 120 12.07 7.94 13.19
C GLU A 120 11.17 6.92 12.50
N SER A 121 10.21 6.40 13.27
CA SER A 121 9.17 5.50 12.80
C SER A 121 7.84 5.82 13.45
N VAL A 122 6.75 5.45 12.78
CA VAL A 122 5.42 5.41 13.37
C VAL A 122 5.44 4.44 14.56
N ARG A 123 4.83 4.85 15.67
CA ARG A 123 4.59 3.95 16.81
C ARG A 123 3.33 3.14 16.52
N ILE A 124 3.50 1.99 15.86
CA ILE A 124 2.42 1.04 15.62
C ILE A 124 2.03 0.35 16.92
N LYS A 125 0.73 0.11 17.10
CA LYS A 125 0.19 -0.62 18.25
C LYS A 125 0.53 -2.10 18.16
N PRO A 126 0.61 -2.85 19.27
CA PRO A 126 0.89 -4.29 19.25
C PRO A 126 0.00 -5.07 18.28
N ARG A 127 -1.29 -4.74 18.20
CA ARG A 127 -2.27 -5.38 17.31
C ARG A 127 -2.03 -5.09 15.82
N GLU A 128 -1.31 -4.01 15.47
CA GLU A 128 -1.00 -3.68 14.08
C GLU A 128 0.19 -4.46 13.53
N LYS A 129 0.98 -5.10 14.37
CA LYS A 129 2.15 -5.88 13.95
C LYS A 129 1.79 -7.09 13.11
N THR A 130 0.55 -7.53 13.18
CA THR A 130 0.02 -8.65 12.39
C THR A 130 -0.83 -8.21 11.22
N LYS A 131 -1.03 -6.89 11.05
CA LYS A 131 -1.75 -6.32 9.92
C LYS A 131 -0.83 -6.18 8.71
N LEU A 132 -1.39 -6.29 7.53
CA LEU A 132 -0.67 -6.21 6.25
C LEU A 132 -0.29 -4.78 5.83
N ASN A 133 -0.64 -3.77 6.64
CA ASN A 133 -0.46 -2.35 6.27
C ASN A 133 0.94 -1.78 6.55
N TRP A 134 1.78 -2.46 7.33
CA TRP A 134 3.00 -1.89 7.88
C TRP A 134 4.23 -2.79 7.71
N ASP A 135 4.28 -3.54 6.63
CA ASP A 135 5.41 -4.42 6.30
C ASP A 135 6.14 -4.00 5.01
N ASP A 136 7.03 -4.85 4.52
CA ASP A 136 7.80 -4.59 3.30
C ASP A 136 7.18 -5.22 2.05
N LYS A 137 5.93 -5.69 2.16
CA LYS A 137 5.22 -6.38 1.08
C LYS A 137 4.00 -5.57 0.64
N LEU A 138 3.69 -5.63 -0.65
CA LEU A 138 2.39 -5.32 -1.19
C LEU A 138 1.64 -6.64 -1.28
N THR A 139 0.56 -6.76 -0.53
CA THR A 139 -0.23 -8.00 -0.45
C THR A 139 -1.61 -7.79 -1.05
N LEU A 140 -2.00 -8.70 -1.94
CA LEU A 140 -3.34 -8.78 -2.53
C LEU A 140 -4.08 -9.99 -1.99
N GLU A 141 -5.34 -9.81 -1.64
CA GLU A 141 -6.31 -10.84 -1.26
C GLU A 141 -7.29 -11.06 -2.40
N PHE A 142 -7.48 -12.32 -2.77
CA PHE A 142 -8.51 -12.77 -3.72
C PHE A 142 -9.54 -13.58 -2.96
N ASN A 143 -10.78 -13.07 -2.92
CA ASN A 143 -11.89 -13.64 -2.16
C ASN A 143 -13.13 -13.76 -3.03
N GLY A 144 -14.20 -14.40 -2.52
CA GLY A 144 -15.46 -14.59 -3.23
C GLY A 144 -15.80 -16.06 -3.44
N ASP A 145 -16.79 -16.31 -4.32
CA ASP A 145 -17.21 -17.66 -4.68
C ASP A 145 -16.36 -18.18 -5.84
N ALA A 146 -15.44 -19.12 -5.54
CA ALA A 146 -14.45 -19.65 -6.48
C ALA A 146 -13.61 -18.54 -7.16
N PRO A 147 -12.89 -17.69 -6.39
CA PRO A 147 -12.13 -16.59 -6.95
C PRO A 147 -11.04 -17.09 -7.89
N VAL A 148 -10.87 -16.40 -9.02
CA VAL A 148 -9.94 -16.80 -10.08
C VAL A 148 -9.11 -15.62 -10.58
N CYS A 149 -7.80 -15.76 -10.52
CA CYS A 149 -6.83 -14.81 -11.05
C CYS A 149 -5.79 -15.56 -11.87
N GLN A 150 -5.56 -15.11 -13.10
CA GLN A 150 -4.55 -15.71 -13.98
C GLN A 150 -3.18 -15.07 -13.76
N SER A 151 -3.14 -13.73 -13.73
CA SER A 151 -1.88 -13.00 -13.59
C SER A 151 -2.07 -11.68 -12.85
N ILE A 152 -0.98 -11.21 -12.27
CA ILE A 152 -0.86 -9.93 -11.58
C ILE A 152 0.32 -9.19 -12.21
N SER A 153 0.12 -7.94 -12.63
CA SER A 153 1.19 -7.02 -13.01
C SER A 153 1.27 -5.89 -12.00
N ILE A 154 2.48 -5.56 -11.56
CA ILE A 154 2.75 -4.51 -10.58
C ILE A 154 3.85 -3.62 -11.13
N GLU A 155 3.62 -2.32 -11.18
CA GLU A 155 4.60 -1.30 -11.56
C GLU A 155 4.45 -0.06 -10.67
N PRO A 156 5.50 0.74 -10.44
CA PRO A 156 5.35 2.02 -9.79
C PRO A 156 4.30 2.86 -10.50
N ALA A 157 3.43 3.53 -9.73
CA ALA A 157 2.43 4.41 -10.29
C ALA A 157 3.08 5.65 -10.92
N ASP A 158 2.42 6.22 -11.92
CA ASP A 158 2.86 7.48 -12.52
C ASP A 158 2.97 8.58 -11.44
N PRO A 159 4.04 9.38 -11.41
CA PRO A 159 4.20 10.46 -10.45
C PRO A 159 3.08 11.50 -10.43
N SER A 160 2.28 11.62 -11.51
CA SER A 160 1.11 12.50 -11.60
C SER A 160 -0.10 11.99 -10.84
N VAL A 161 -0.12 10.70 -10.43
CA VAL A 161 -1.20 10.14 -9.62
C VAL A 161 -1.37 10.94 -8.34
N ILE A 162 -2.58 11.41 -8.10
CA ILE A 162 -2.95 12.16 -6.90
C ILE A 162 -3.09 11.18 -5.73
N THR A 163 -2.44 11.48 -4.61
CA THR A 163 -2.62 10.67 -3.41
C THR A 163 -3.54 11.37 -2.43
N VAL A 164 -4.58 10.66 -1.98
CA VAL A 164 -5.46 11.10 -0.89
C VAL A 164 -5.05 10.37 0.38
N PHE A 165 -4.41 11.09 1.28
CA PHE A 165 -4.01 10.59 2.59
C PHE A 165 -5.19 10.68 3.56
N LEU A 166 -5.60 9.53 4.12
CA LEU A 166 -6.66 9.47 5.12
C LEU A 166 -6.05 9.36 6.51
N CYS A 167 -6.35 10.32 7.36
CA CYS A 167 -5.95 10.36 8.77
C CYS A 167 -7.21 10.30 9.63
N GLY A 168 -7.32 9.34 10.52
CA GLY A 168 -8.54 9.17 11.30
C GLY A 168 -8.48 8.02 12.29
N ASN A 169 -9.63 7.61 12.72
CA ASN A 169 -9.86 6.57 13.72
C ASN A 169 -10.54 5.31 13.13
N SER A 170 -11.30 4.58 13.93
CA SER A 170 -11.94 3.30 13.53
C SER A 170 -12.99 3.43 12.43
N THR A 171 -13.51 4.62 12.16
CA THR A 171 -14.46 4.85 11.08
C THR A 171 -13.79 4.99 9.72
N VAL A 172 -12.47 5.20 9.70
CA VAL A 172 -11.63 5.42 8.51
C VAL A 172 -10.65 4.27 8.25
N VAL A 173 -10.18 3.56 9.31
CA VAL A 173 -9.10 2.58 9.26
C VAL A 173 -9.40 1.39 8.35
N ASP A 174 -8.35 0.78 7.80
CA ASP A 174 -8.44 -0.55 7.21
C ASP A 174 -8.67 -1.58 8.32
N GLN A 175 -9.89 -2.09 8.44
CA GLN A 175 -10.27 -3.13 9.42
C GLN A 175 -9.76 -4.49 8.94
N ASP A 176 -9.04 -5.19 9.80
CA ASP A 176 -8.37 -6.46 9.48
C ASP A 176 -9.28 -7.70 9.64
N ASN A 177 -10.39 -7.58 10.37
CA ASN A 177 -11.28 -8.70 10.65
C ASN A 177 -12.72 -8.39 10.25
N GLU A 178 -13.39 -9.36 9.63
CA GLU A 178 -14.84 -9.33 9.42
C GLU A 178 -15.59 -9.52 10.76
N PRO A 179 -16.77 -8.93 10.91
CA PRO A 179 -17.55 -8.17 9.91
C PRO A 179 -17.23 -6.67 9.87
N TRP A 180 -16.17 -6.24 10.52
CA TRP A 180 -15.83 -4.82 10.62
C TRP A 180 -15.37 -4.25 9.26
N ALA A 181 -15.84 -3.06 8.96
CA ALA A 181 -15.47 -2.28 7.80
C ALA A 181 -15.50 -0.78 8.13
N SER A 182 -14.89 0.03 7.30
CA SER A 182 -14.93 1.49 7.40
C SER A 182 -15.02 2.12 6.01
N TRP A 183 -15.40 3.40 5.94
CA TRP A 183 -15.50 4.07 4.64
C TRP A 183 -14.12 4.22 3.97
N GLY A 184 -13.07 4.48 4.74
CA GLY A 184 -11.71 4.65 4.20
C GLY A 184 -11.15 3.36 3.59
N GLN A 185 -11.61 2.21 4.06
CA GLN A 185 -11.27 0.89 3.53
C GLN A 185 -11.99 0.59 2.20
N MET A 186 -13.21 1.10 2.03
CA MET A 186 -14.06 0.81 0.88
C MET A 186 -13.90 1.82 -0.26
N ILE A 187 -13.53 3.05 0.05
CA ILE A 187 -13.48 4.15 -0.92
C ILE A 187 -12.53 3.92 -2.11
N PRO A 188 -11.41 3.16 -2.02
CA PRO A 188 -10.54 2.92 -3.17
C PRO A 188 -11.26 2.32 -4.38
N HIS A 189 -12.29 1.50 -4.16
CA HIS A 189 -13.11 0.90 -5.22
C HIS A 189 -13.78 1.92 -6.15
N PHE A 190 -13.99 3.14 -5.69
CA PHE A 190 -14.72 4.18 -6.44
C PHE A 190 -13.80 5.13 -7.21
N PHE A 191 -12.48 4.91 -7.18
CA PHE A 191 -11.51 5.73 -7.90
C PHE A 191 -10.88 4.98 -9.07
N GLY A 192 -10.53 5.74 -10.11
CA GLY A 192 -9.76 5.25 -11.24
C GLY A 192 -8.25 5.22 -10.97
N THR A 193 -7.48 5.10 -12.04
CA THR A 193 -6.00 4.99 -11.98
C THR A 193 -5.27 6.33 -11.83
N ASP A 194 -5.97 7.40 -11.66
CA ASP A 194 -5.47 8.76 -11.44
C ASP A 194 -5.41 9.16 -9.96
N VAL A 195 -6.04 8.35 -9.08
CA VAL A 195 -6.10 8.59 -7.63
C VAL A 195 -5.68 7.36 -6.83
N CYS A 196 -4.84 7.58 -5.83
CA CYS A 196 -4.43 6.57 -4.86
C CYS A 196 -4.92 6.93 -3.46
N ILE A 197 -5.55 5.99 -2.77
CA ILE A 197 -5.96 6.16 -1.37
C ILE A 197 -4.89 5.58 -0.46
N ALA A 198 -4.26 6.44 0.36
CA ALA A 198 -3.26 6.09 1.36
C ALA A 198 -3.88 6.21 2.76
N ASN A 199 -4.41 5.10 3.29
CA ASN A 199 -5.15 5.11 4.56
C ASN A 199 -4.21 4.92 5.76
N TYR A 200 -3.92 6.01 6.47
CA TYR A 200 -3.04 6.04 7.67
C TYR A 200 -3.82 5.97 9.00
N ALA A 201 -5.14 5.91 8.93
CA ALA A 201 -6.00 5.84 10.10
C ALA A 201 -5.73 4.60 10.97
N GLU A 202 -6.08 4.68 12.24
CA GLU A 202 -6.02 3.54 13.16
C GLU A 202 -7.10 3.64 14.25
N SER A 203 -7.66 2.50 14.58
CA SER A 203 -8.71 2.38 15.59
C SER A 203 -8.27 2.94 16.94
N GLY A 204 -9.16 3.73 17.56
CA GLY A 204 -8.93 4.33 18.88
C GLY A 204 -8.04 5.57 18.88
N GLU A 205 -7.60 6.06 17.71
CA GLU A 205 -6.86 7.32 17.66
C GLU A 205 -7.78 8.53 17.86
N SER A 206 -7.30 9.48 18.65
CA SER A 206 -7.70 10.88 18.65
C SER A 206 -6.69 11.69 17.84
N ALA A 207 -6.98 12.95 17.51
CA ALA A 207 -6.02 13.82 16.83
C ALA A 207 -4.69 13.88 17.58
N ASN A 208 -4.73 14.04 18.91
CA ASN A 208 -3.54 14.10 19.77
C ASN A 208 -2.73 12.80 19.75
N THR A 209 -3.38 11.64 19.89
CA THR A 209 -2.67 10.34 19.91
C THR A 209 -2.13 9.98 18.51
N PHE A 210 -2.83 10.35 17.45
CA PHE A 210 -2.40 10.18 16.06
C PHE A 210 -1.10 10.96 15.78
N ILE A 211 -1.05 12.24 16.19
CA ILE A 211 0.16 13.07 16.11
C ILE A 211 1.26 12.47 16.99
N GLY A 212 0.93 12.15 18.23
CA GLY A 212 1.86 11.56 19.19
C GLY A 212 2.46 10.24 18.73
N ALA A 213 1.73 9.41 17.99
CA ALA A 213 2.23 8.18 17.37
C ALA A 213 3.03 8.42 16.09
N LYS A 214 3.26 9.66 15.67
CA LYS A 214 3.97 10.08 14.45
C LYS A 214 3.30 9.64 13.14
N ARG A 215 2.00 9.32 13.15
CA ARG A 215 1.26 8.92 11.96
C ARG A 215 1.09 10.09 10.99
N LEU A 216 0.80 11.29 11.51
CA LEU A 216 0.77 12.51 10.72
C LEU A 216 2.15 12.82 10.11
N ALA A 217 3.22 12.67 10.87
CA ALA A 217 4.58 12.88 10.37
C ALA A 217 4.91 11.92 9.21
N LYS A 218 4.48 10.66 9.29
CA LYS A 218 4.63 9.70 8.18
C LYS A 218 3.85 10.14 6.94
N ALA A 219 2.59 10.54 7.06
CA ALA A 219 1.80 11.04 5.93
C ALA A 219 2.46 12.28 5.30
N LEU A 220 2.87 13.25 6.12
CA LEU A 220 3.54 14.47 5.65
C LEU A 220 4.92 14.22 5.01
N SER A 221 5.60 13.13 5.35
CA SER A 221 6.86 12.76 4.71
C SER A 221 6.68 12.21 3.28
N GLN A 222 5.46 11.88 2.88
CA GLN A 222 5.13 11.30 1.58
C GLN A 222 4.30 12.22 0.69
N ILE A 223 3.62 13.21 1.28
CA ILE A 223 2.73 14.12 0.55
C ILE A 223 3.51 15.02 -0.40
N LYS A 224 3.00 15.17 -1.62
CA LYS A 224 3.54 16.08 -2.65
C LYS A 224 2.51 17.11 -3.07
N LYS A 225 2.94 18.13 -3.82
CA LYS A 225 2.04 19.14 -4.37
C LYS A 225 0.96 18.48 -5.25
N GLY A 226 -0.30 18.80 -4.98
CA GLY A 226 -1.46 18.25 -5.68
C GLY A 226 -2.15 17.10 -4.94
N ASP A 227 -1.51 16.53 -3.93
CA ASP A 227 -2.13 15.53 -3.07
C ASP A 227 -3.12 16.16 -2.08
N TYR A 228 -3.95 15.32 -1.46
CA TYR A 228 -4.95 15.73 -0.47
C TYR A 228 -4.70 15.03 0.86
N LEU A 229 -5.00 15.75 1.95
CA LEU A 229 -4.98 15.21 3.30
C LEU A 229 -6.38 15.34 3.90
N PHE A 230 -7.06 14.20 4.11
CA PHE A 230 -8.36 14.13 4.77
C PHE A 230 -8.17 13.70 6.23
N MET A 231 -8.78 14.46 7.15
CA MET A 231 -8.67 14.19 8.59
C MET A 231 -10.07 14.06 9.18
N GLU A 232 -10.32 12.92 9.83
CA GLU A 232 -11.57 12.65 10.55
C GLU A 232 -11.26 12.19 11.97
N PHE A 233 -11.43 13.10 12.93
CA PHE A 233 -11.29 12.86 14.36
C PHE A 233 -12.52 13.38 15.10
N GLY A 234 -12.57 13.21 16.42
CA GLY A 234 -13.69 13.63 17.27
C GLY A 234 -14.17 12.51 18.18
N HIS A 235 -14.54 11.35 17.64
CA HIS A 235 -15.11 10.24 18.41
C HIS A 235 -14.25 9.81 19.61
N ASN A 236 -12.94 9.74 19.45
CA ASN A 236 -12.03 9.40 20.55
C ASN A 236 -11.50 10.63 21.29
N ASP A 237 -11.51 11.78 20.65
CA ASP A 237 -11.07 13.05 21.24
C ASP A 237 -11.95 13.43 22.41
N GLN A 238 -13.27 13.30 22.29
CA GLN A 238 -14.23 13.56 23.37
C GLN A 238 -14.02 12.69 24.62
N LYS A 239 -13.34 11.56 24.49
CA LYS A 239 -13.04 10.66 25.62
C LYS A 239 -11.80 11.08 26.40
N GLN A 240 -10.97 11.95 25.84
CA GLN A 240 -9.76 12.45 26.49
C GLN A 240 -10.11 13.63 27.38
N LYS A 241 -9.69 13.57 28.65
CA LYS A 241 -9.96 14.60 29.66
C LYS A 241 -8.68 15.32 30.08
N GLY A 242 -8.81 16.59 30.41
CA GLY A 242 -7.75 17.45 30.93
C GLY A 242 -7.27 18.52 29.94
N PRO A 243 -6.58 19.56 30.42
CA PRO A 243 -6.08 20.66 29.60
C PRO A 243 -5.19 20.15 28.45
N GLY A 244 -5.46 20.62 27.23
CA GLY A 244 -4.71 20.23 26.04
C GLY A 244 -4.87 18.76 25.61
N LYS A 245 -5.84 18.04 26.19
CA LYS A 245 -6.19 16.67 25.82
C LYS A 245 -7.61 16.62 25.32
N GLY A 246 -7.79 16.20 24.09
CA GLY A 246 -9.11 16.18 23.47
C GLY A 246 -9.44 17.47 22.70
N ALA A 247 -10.51 17.38 21.92
CA ALA A 247 -10.93 18.46 21.00
C ALA A 247 -11.85 19.50 21.68
N TYR A 248 -12.22 19.32 22.95
CA TYR A 248 -13.17 20.17 23.68
C TYR A 248 -12.66 20.52 25.06
#